data_72b039ff63e7dcf7dc723e05a7e5ba9e
#
_entry.id   72b039ff63e7dcf7dc723e05a7e5ba9e
#
_cell.length_a   1.000
_cell.length_b   1.000
_cell.length_c   1.000
_cell.angle_alpha   90.00
_cell.angle_beta   90.00
_cell.angle_gamma   90.00
#
_symmetry.space_group_name_H-M   'P 1'
#
loop_
_entity.id
_entity.type
_entity.pdbx_description
1 polymer ?
#
loop_
_entity_poly.entity_id
_entity_poly.type
_entity_poly.pdbx_seq_one_letter_code
_entity_poly.pdbx_strand_id
1 'polypeptide(L)'
;MKIVEIKVLRGPNYWSVRRTKLIQMKLDLEEMEQRPTNKIEGFRERLEAMFPSMIEHRCSVGTRGGFFERVDEGTWMGHVIEHIALEMQTLAGMDTGFGRTR
;
A
#
# COMPACT_ATOMS: atom_id res chain seq x y z
N MET A 1 -3.48 8.85 12.56
CA MET A 1 -3.19 9.00 11.12
C MET A 1 -4.11 10.05 10.53
N LYS A 2 -3.57 10.95 9.74
CA LYS A 2 -4.33 12.05 9.11
C LYS A 2 -3.99 12.15 7.64
N ILE A 3 -4.98 12.51 6.82
CA ILE A 3 -4.76 12.89 5.43
C ILE A 3 -4.41 14.38 5.43
N VAL A 4 -3.18 14.70 5.03
CA VAL A 4 -2.68 16.09 5.00
C VAL A 4 -3.05 16.76 3.68
N GLU A 5 -2.93 16.03 2.57
CA GLU A 5 -3.16 16.58 1.25
C GLU A 5 -3.51 15.48 0.27
N ILE A 6 -4.41 15.78 -0.65
CA ILE A 6 -4.74 14.93 -1.80
C ILE A 6 -4.63 15.77 -3.05
N LYS A 7 -3.86 15.30 -4.03
CA LYS A 7 -3.70 15.95 -5.34
C LYS A 7 -4.02 14.97 -6.45
N VAL A 8 -4.65 15.45 -7.52
CA VAL A 8 -4.80 14.72 -8.76
C VAL A 8 -3.76 15.28 -9.73
N LEU A 9 -2.82 14.43 -10.13
CA LEU A 9 -1.76 14.77 -11.05
C LEU A 9 -2.03 14.10 -12.39
N ARG A 10 -1.47 14.68 -13.46
CA ARG A 10 -1.52 14.07 -14.78
C ARG A 10 -0.09 13.98 -15.33
N GLY A 11 0.28 12.78 -15.78
CA GLY A 11 1.61 12.56 -16.35
C GLY A 11 1.78 13.17 -17.72
N PRO A 12 3.02 13.14 -18.27
CA PRO A 12 4.21 12.63 -17.59
C PRO A 12 4.70 13.57 -16.49
N ASN A 13 5.14 12.99 -15.38
CA ASN A 13 5.72 13.73 -14.27
C ASN A 13 6.69 12.80 -13.50
N TYR A 14 7.20 13.27 -12.37
CA TYR A 14 8.15 12.50 -11.55
C TYR A 14 7.60 11.13 -11.11
N TRP A 15 6.27 11.01 -10.95
CA TRP A 15 5.62 9.81 -10.43
C TRP A 15 5.15 8.86 -11.53
N SER A 16 4.88 9.40 -12.74
CA SER A 16 4.32 8.62 -13.84
C SER A 16 4.78 9.17 -15.17
N VAL A 17 5.20 8.28 -16.06
CA VAL A 17 5.56 8.62 -17.44
C VAL A 17 4.34 8.64 -18.36
N ARG A 18 3.21 8.12 -17.89
CA ARG A 18 1.96 8.09 -18.66
C ARG A 18 1.16 9.39 -18.45
N ARG A 19 0.35 9.75 -19.43
CA ARG A 19 -0.55 10.91 -19.34
C ARG A 19 -1.90 10.57 -18.69
N THR A 20 -1.94 9.53 -17.89
CA THR A 20 -3.10 9.15 -17.10
C THR A 20 -3.15 9.92 -15.79
N LYS A 21 -4.32 10.01 -15.19
CA LYS A 21 -4.47 10.63 -13.88
C LYS A 21 -3.79 9.78 -12.82
N LEU A 22 -3.13 10.45 -11.89
CA LEU A 22 -2.48 9.86 -10.74
C LEU A 22 -3.01 10.57 -9.50
N ILE A 23 -3.37 9.82 -8.48
CA ILE A 23 -3.74 10.39 -7.19
C ILE A 23 -2.52 10.32 -6.28
N GLN A 24 -2.09 11.50 -5.81
CA GLN A 24 -1.06 11.60 -4.78
C GLN A 24 -1.73 11.94 -3.46
N MET A 25 -1.47 11.12 -2.45
CA MET A 25 -1.99 11.32 -1.11
C MET A 25 -0.85 11.45 -0.12
N LYS A 26 -0.86 12.55 0.63
CA LYS A 26 0.11 12.79 1.68
C LYS A 26 -0.53 12.47 3.03
N LEU A 27 0.04 11.55 3.76
CA LEU A 27 -0.48 11.09 5.04
C LEU A 27 0.49 11.44 6.16
N ASP A 28 -0.06 11.88 7.28
CA ASP A 28 0.66 11.96 8.54
C ASP A 28 0.35 10.70 9.34
N LEU A 29 1.32 9.83 9.48
CA LEU A 29 1.18 8.54 10.16
C LEU A 29 1.30 8.66 11.68
N GLU A 30 1.76 9.82 12.17
CA GLU A 30 1.94 10.07 13.61
C GLU A 30 2.84 8.98 14.24
N GLU A 31 2.39 8.33 15.31
CA GLU A 31 3.15 7.29 16.01
C GLU A 31 3.41 6.05 15.14
N MET A 32 2.55 5.79 14.17
CA MET A 32 2.67 4.63 13.29
C MET A 32 3.90 4.71 12.38
N GLU A 33 4.44 5.90 12.16
CA GLU A 33 5.65 6.09 11.35
C GLU A 33 6.86 5.38 11.93
N GLN A 34 6.90 5.20 13.24
CA GLN A 34 8.04 4.62 13.95
C GLN A 34 7.79 3.18 14.41
N ARG A 35 6.67 2.60 14.05
CA ARG A 35 6.31 1.25 14.47
C ARG A 35 6.20 0.31 13.27
N PRO A 36 7.16 -0.60 13.06
CA PRO A 36 7.07 -1.57 11.99
C PRO A 36 5.97 -2.60 12.25
N THR A 37 5.46 -3.20 11.18
CA THR A 37 4.33 -4.12 11.24
C THR A 37 4.54 -5.33 12.13
N ASN A 38 5.78 -5.83 12.20
CA ASN A 38 6.12 -6.99 13.03
C ASN A 38 6.17 -6.68 14.54
N LYS A 39 6.04 -5.41 14.92
CA LYS A 39 5.96 -4.97 16.30
C LYS A 39 4.53 -4.63 16.73
N ILE A 40 3.57 -4.82 15.86
CA ILE A 40 2.14 -4.63 16.14
C ILE A 40 1.52 -6.01 16.33
N GLU A 41 1.14 -6.34 17.56
CA GLU A 41 0.59 -7.64 17.88
C GLU A 41 -0.68 -7.94 17.08
N GLY A 42 -0.72 -9.11 16.44
CA GLY A 42 -1.87 -9.57 15.69
C GLY A 42 -2.16 -8.80 14.39
N PHE A 43 -1.23 -7.94 13.97
CA PHE A 43 -1.46 -7.09 12.79
C PHE A 43 -1.62 -7.91 11.51
N ARG A 44 -0.68 -8.84 11.25
CA ARG A 44 -0.70 -9.65 10.04
C ARG A 44 -1.99 -10.48 9.94
N GLU A 45 -2.40 -11.09 11.02
CA GLU A 45 -3.60 -11.92 11.08
C GLU A 45 -4.87 -11.11 10.81
N ARG A 46 -4.95 -9.90 11.36
CA ARG A 46 -6.08 -9.00 11.13
C ARG A 46 -6.12 -8.50 9.69
N LEU A 47 -4.96 -8.17 9.14
CA LEU A 47 -4.86 -7.73 7.74
C LEU A 47 -5.30 -8.82 6.79
N GLU A 48 -4.85 -10.05 7.01
CA GLU A 48 -5.22 -11.21 6.20
C GLU A 48 -6.71 -11.51 6.30
N ALA A 49 -7.29 -11.37 7.50
CA ALA A 49 -8.73 -11.56 7.71
C ALA A 49 -9.56 -10.51 6.97
N MET A 50 -9.10 -9.26 6.92
CA MET A 50 -9.80 -8.18 6.23
C MET A 50 -9.62 -8.24 4.70
N PHE A 51 -8.45 -8.62 4.24
CA PHE A 51 -8.10 -8.63 2.82
C PHE A 51 -7.39 -9.94 2.44
N PRO A 52 -8.12 -11.09 2.46
CA PRO A 52 -7.47 -12.38 2.19
C PRO A 52 -6.88 -12.48 0.78
N SER A 53 -7.45 -11.79 -0.20
CA SER A 53 -6.94 -11.80 -1.58
C SER A 53 -5.63 -11.05 -1.74
N MET A 54 -5.15 -10.31 -0.74
CA MET A 54 -3.82 -9.70 -0.77
C MET A 54 -2.69 -10.74 -0.78
N ILE A 55 -3.00 -12.01 -0.59
CA ILE A 55 -2.02 -13.08 -0.81
C ILE A 55 -1.50 -13.11 -2.24
N GLU A 56 -2.24 -12.55 -3.18
CA GLU A 56 -1.80 -12.42 -4.57
C GLU A 56 -0.79 -11.30 -4.78
N HIS A 57 -0.63 -10.41 -3.80
CA HIS A 57 0.36 -9.32 -3.87
C HIS A 57 1.76 -9.89 -3.64
N ARG A 58 2.60 -9.75 -4.65
CA ARG A 58 3.96 -10.32 -4.63
C ARG A 58 4.99 -9.39 -4.01
N CYS A 59 4.75 -8.08 -4.08
CA CYS A 59 5.67 -7.07 -3.57
C CYS A 59 7.08 -7.28 -4.17
N SER A 60 8.11 -6.84 -3.47
CA SER A 60 9.50 -7.03 -3.90
C SER A 60 10.00 -8.47 -3.81
N VAL A 61 9.28 -9.32 -3.10
CA VAL A 61 9.62 -10.76 -2.97
C VAL A 61 9.42 -11.50 -4.31
N GLY A 62 8.40 -11.11 -5.08
CA GLY A 62 8.18 -11.64 -6.41
C GLY A 62 7.39 -12.94 -6.48
N THR A 63 6.99 -13.53 -5.35
CA THR A 63 6.21 -14.76 -5.27
C THR A 63 4.88 -14.52 -4.57
N ARG A 64 3.92 -15.41 -4.79
CA ARG A 64 2.61 -15.38 -4.14
C ARG A 64 2.79 -15.37 -2.62
N GLY A 65 2.07 -14.47 -1.95
CA GLY A 65 2.21 -14.26 -0.51
C GLY A 65 3.36 -13.34 -0.11
N GLY A 66 4.09 -12.79 -1.08
CA GLY A 66 5.27 -11.94 -0.83
C GLY A 66 4.97 -10.71 0.01
N PHE A 67 3.81 -10.09 -0.15
CA PHE A 67 3.44 -8.95 0.68
C PHE A 67 3.27 -9.34 2.15
N PHE A 68 2.56 -10.42 2.44
CA PHE A 68 2.40 -10.91 3.81
C PHE A 68 3.74 -11.32 4.42
N GLU A 69 4.64 -11.88 3.62
CA GLU A 69 6.00 -12.18 4.05
C GLU A 69 6.74 -10.91 4.47
N ARG A 70 6.60 -9.83 3.71
CA ARG A 70 7.17 -8.53 4.08
C ARG A 70 6.55 -7.96 5.35
N VAL A 71 5.26 -8.14 5.56
CA VAL A 71 4.58 -7.74 6.80
C VAL A 71 5.14 -8.50 8.00
N ASP A 72 5.39 -9.80 7.86
CA ASP A 72 5.96 -10.63 8.92
C ASP A 72 7.41 -10.28 9.24
N GLU A 73 8.21 -9.98 8.23
CA GLU A 73 9.60 -9.51 8.41
C GLU A 73 9.66 -8.13 9.05
N GLY A 74 8.67 -7.32 8.82
CA GLY A 74 8.56 -5.94 9.28
C GLY A 74 8.68 -4.94 8.14
N THR A 75 7.63 -4.18 7.95
CA THR A 75 7.60 -3.06 7.01
C THR A 75 6.84 -1.90 7.65
N TRP A 76 6.64 -0.82 6.91
CA TRP A 76 6.09 0.41 7.46
C TRP A 76 4.65 0.63 7.01
N MET A 77 3.89 1.35 7.80
CA MET A 77 2.45 1.53 7.56
C MET A 77 2.16 2.20 6.21
N GLY A 78 3.02 3.10 5.75
CA GLY A 78 2.86 3.70 4.41
C GLY A 78 2.84 2.65 3.30
N HIS A 79 3.73 1.68 3.37
CA HIS A 79 3.76 0.56 2.42
C HIS A 79 2.50 -0.31 2.51
N VAL A 80 2.02 -0.56 3.73
CA VAL A 80 0.77 -1.31 3.93
C VAL A 80 -0.42 -0.57 3.32
N ILE A 81 -0.52 0.74 3.55
CA ILE A 81 -1.60 1.56 3.00
C ILE A 81 -1.58 1.56 1.47
N GLU A 82 -0.39 1.60 0.87
CA GLU A 82 -0.25 1.47 -0.58
C GLU A 82 -0.88 0.17 -1.08
N HIS A 83 -0.54 -0.95 -0.47
CA HIS A 83 -1.09 -2.25 -0.88
C HIS A 83 -2.59 -2.37 -0.62
N ILE A 84 -3.10 -1.78 0.48
CA ILE A 84 -4.55 -1.73 0.75
C ILE A 84 -5.25 -0.92 -0.34
N ALA A 85 -4.70 0.22 -0.72
CA ALA A 85 -5.28 1.07 -1.77
C ALA A 85 -5.35 0.33 -3.11
N LEU A 86 -4.28 -0.38 -3.48
CA LEU A 86 -4.25 -1.18 -4.71
C LEU A 86 -5.28 -2.32 -4.65
N GLU A 87 -5.39 -2.99 -3.51
CA GLU A 87 -6.36 -4.07 -3.32
C GLU A 87 -7.80 -3.58 -3.42
N MET A 88 -8.12 -2.47 -2.78
CA MET A 88 -9.46 -1.91 -2.83
C MET A 88 -9.85 -1.50 -4.24
N GLN A 89 -8.92 -0.93 -5.00
CA GLN A 89 -9.16 -0.59 -6.41
C GLN A 89 -9.42 -1.85 -7.24
N THR A 90 -8.63 -2.88 -7.04
CA THR A 90 -8.79 -4.17 -7.72
C THR A 90 -10.16 -4.79 -7.39
N LEU A 91 -10.55 -4.80 -6.12
CA LEU A 91 -11.85 -5.31 -5.69
C LEU A 91 -13.02 -4.51 -6.25
N ALA A 92 -12.80 -3.23 -6.52
CA ALA A 92 -13.79 -2.36 -7.17
C ALA A 92 -13.87 -2.57 -8.70
N GLY A 93 -13.07 -3.49 -9.26
CA GLY A 93 -13.07 -3.81 -10.69
C GLY A 93 -12.20 -2.89 -11.53
N MET A 94 -11.34 -2.09 -10.92
CA MET A 94 -10.41 -1.21 -11.64
C MET A 94 -9.18 -1.99 -12.09
N ASP A 95 -8.65 -1.62 -13.24
CA ASP A 95 -7.37 -2.13 -13.72
C ASP A 95 -6.25 -1.40 -12.98
N THR A 96 -5.72 -2.05 -11.96
CA THR A 96 -4.74 -1.45 -11.06
C THR A 96 -3.36 -2.05 -11.32
N GLY A 97 -2.43 -1.24 -11.76
CA GLY A 97 -1.11 -1.73 -12.13
C GLY A 97 0.04 -1.27 -11.24
N PHE A 98 -0.11 -0.18 -10.50
CA PHE A 98 1.06 0.45 -9.89
C PHE A 98 0.73 1.35 -8.71
N GLY A 99 1.55 1.25 -7.67
CA GLY A 99 1.58 2.17 -6.55
C GLY A 99 3.00 2.42 -6.10
N ARG A 100 3.23 3.52 -5.40
CA ARG A 100 4.54 3.86 -4.83
C ARG A 100 4.36 4.63 -3.53
N THR A 101 5.13 4.24 -2.52
CA THR A 101 5.24 4.92 -1.23
C THR A 101 6.59 5.61 -1.12
N ARG A 102 6.59 6.79 -0.51
CA ARG A 102 7.81 7.51 -0.15
C ARG A 102 7.66 8.20 1.19
#